data_630b3686a318442b4af2f0aa0bbb09a9
#
_entry.id   630b3686a318442b4af2f0aa0bbb09a9
#
_cell.length_a   1.000
_cell.length_b   1.000
_cell.length_c   1.000
_cell.angle_alpha   90.00
_cell.angle_beta   90.00
_cell.angle_gamma   90.00
#
_symmetry.space_group_name_H-M   'P 1'
#
loop_
_entity.id
_entity.type
_entity.pdbx_description
1 polymer ?
#
loop_
_entity_poly.entity_id
_entity_poly.type
_entity_poly.pdbx_seq_one_letter_code
_entity_poly.pdbx_strand_id
1 'polypeptide(L)'
;VLDIGTNGELILGKGDQLYTCSTAAGPAFEGARISCGMRGAPGAIDHVSVEDGKLKLHVIGDGIPTGICGSGLLDLVACLLDLGIISKRGRLEKPAKWPDELKETYGVRFATRNNVSALLLTMTIETVFIFLRKISGRFSLQRLLLLPASNFSVRK
;
A
#
# COMPACT_ATOMS: atom_id res chain seq x y z
N VAL A 1 -13.65 -17.30 13.49
CA VAL A 1 -13.71 -15.83 13.42
C VAL A 1 -12.31 -15.28 13.58
N LEU A 2 -11.98 -14.27 12.80
CA LEU A 2 -10.73 -13.53 12.89
C LEU A 2 -11.09 -12.04 12.90
N ASP A 3 -10.66 -11.33 13.92
CA ASP A 3 -10.75 -9.87 14.02
C ASP A 3 -9.34 -9.29 13.98
N ILE A 4 -9.10 -8.38 13.05
CA ILE A 4 -7.77 -7.79 12.84
C ILE A 4 -7.86 -6.30 13.13
N GLY A 5 -7.38 -5.93 14.32
CA GLY A 5 -7.23 -4.55 14.76
C GLY A 5 -5.80 -4.30 15.26
N THR A 6 -5.65 -3.48 16.28
CA THR A 6 -4.38 -3.29 16.99
C THR A 6 -3.87 -4.60 17.59
N ASN A 7 -4.79 -5.46 18.01
CA ASN A 7 -4.56 -6.86 18.29
C ASN A 7 -5.25 -7.71 17.23
N GLY A 8 -4.87 -8.96 17.12
CA GLY A 8 -5.58 -9.96 16.32
C GLY A 8 -6.28 -10.93 17.27
N GLU A 9 -7.60 -10.96 17.25
CA GLU A 9 -8.40 -11.91 18.02
C GLU A 9 -8.84 -13.05 17.10
N LEU A 10 -8.55 -14.28 17.53
CA LEU A 10 -8.92 -15.49 16.80
C LEU A 10 -9.85 -16.35 17.65
N ILE A 11 -10.90 -16.83 17.03
CA ILE A 11 -11.84 -17.81 17.60
C ILE A 11 -11.98 -18.96 16.64
N LEU A 12 -11.60 -20.15 17.05
CA LEU A 12 -11.74 -21.39 16.32
C LEU A 12 -12.73 -22.30 17.05
N GLY A 13 -13.83 -22.66 16.40
CA GLY A 13 -14.83 -23.60 16.90
C GLY A 13 -14.69 -24.95 16.20
N LYS A 14 -14.76 -26.06 16.99
CA LYS A 14 -14.84 -27.44 16.50
C LYS A 14 -15.77 -28.25 17.42
N GLY A 15 -16.96 -28.57 16.92
CA GLY A 15 -18.01 -29.19 17.75
C GLY A 15 -18.38 -28.27 18.92
N ASP A 16 -18.39 -28.79 20.13
CA ASP A 16 -18.69 -28.05 21.35
C ASP A 16 -17.47 -27.35 21.97
N GLN A 17 -16.33 -27.36 21.29
CA GLN A 17 -15.09 -26.76 21.77
C GLN A 17 -14.82 -25.43 21.06
N LEU A 18 -14.45 -24.42 21.84
CA LEU A 18 -13.97 -23.12 21.37
C LEU A 18 -12.54 -22.89 21.82
N TYR A 19 -11.69 -22.53 20.88
CA TYR A 19 -10.31 -22.10 21.14
C TYR A 19 -10.23 -20.62 20.82
N THR A 20 -9.67 -19.85 21.74
CA THR A 20 -9.50 -18.41 21.56
C THR A 20 -8.06 -18.02 21.83
N CYS A 21 -7.57 -17.06 21.06
CA CYS A 21 -6.31 -16.40 21.37
C CYS A 21 -6.35 -14.94 20.92
N SER A 22 -5.54 -14.12 21.56
CA SER A 22 -5.27 -12.75 21.15
C SER A 22 -3.77 -12.59 20.96
N THR A 23 -3.39 -11.84 19.93
CA THR A 23 -2.00 -11.55 19.60
C THR A 23 -1.84 -10.07 19.26
N ALA A 24 -0.74 -9.47 19.65
CA ALA A 24 -0.43 -8.11 19.27
C ALA A 24 -0.09 -8.05 17.78
N ALA A 25 -0.94 -7.42 16.98
CA ALA A 25 -0.71 -7.17 15.56
C ALA A 25 0.02 -5.84 15.32
N GLY A 26 -0.14 -4.88 16.21
CA GLY A 26 0.39 -3.53 16.11
C GLY A 26 -0.47 -2.62 15.22
N PRO A 27 -0.28 -1.30 15.32
CA PRO A 27 -1.16 -0.30 14.71
C PRO A 27 -0.89 -0.07 13.21
N ALA A 28 -0.23 -0.97 12.49
CA ALA A 28 0.11 -0.80 11.10
C ALA A 28 -1.15 -0.68 10.21
N PHE A 29 -2.16 -1.52 10.49
CA PHE A 29 -3.42 -1.51 9.75
C PHE A 29 -4.36 -0.36 10.14
N GLU A 30 -4.09 0.33 11.23
CA GLU A 30 -4.81 1.55 11.61
C GLU A 30 -4.20 2.82 11.00
N GLY A 31 -3.16 2.66 10.20
CA GLY A 31 -2.45 3.77 9.56
C GLY A 31 -1.56 4.59 10.50
N ALA A 32 -1.51 4.27 11.80
CA ALA A 32 -0.90 5.12 12.83
C ALA A 32 0.63 5.27 12.72
N ARG A 33 1.32 4.38 11.97
CA ARG A 33 2.79 4.44 11.77
C ARG A 33 3.20 4.52 10.31
N ILE A 34 2.25 4.81 9.44
CA ILE A 34 2.46 5.01 8.01
C ILE A 34 2.35 6.50 7.76
N SER A 35 3.33 7.10 7.07
CA SER A 35 3.38 8.57 6.89
C SER A 35 2.13 9.17 6.22
N CYS A 36 1.41 8.37 5.43
CA CYS A 36 0.12 8.72 4.82
C CYS A 36 -1.03 7.87 5.34
N GLY A 37 -0.77 7.12 6.40
CA GLY A 37 -1.79 6.30 6.99
C GLY A 37 -2.81 7.15 7.72
N MET A 38 -4.07 6.82 7.55
CA MET A 38 -5.18 7.46 8.25
C MET A 38 -6.27 6.44 8.55
N ARG A 39 -7.16 6.79 9.46
CA ARG A 39 -8.37 6.00 9.68
C ARG A 39 -9.31 6.10 8.49
N GLY A 40 -10.24 5.17 8.35
CA GLY A 40 -11.30 5.23 7.36
C GLY A 40 -12.20 6.45 7.60
N ALA A 41 -11.90 7.55 6.90
CA ALA A 41 -12.57 8.84 7.00
C ALA A 41 -12.57 9.49 5.60
N PRO A 42 -13.38 10.52 5.35
CA PRO A 42 -13.35 11.24 4.08
C PRO A 42 -11.93 11.62 3.66
N GLY A 43 -11.58 11.34 2.41
CA GLY A 43 -10.24 11.52 1.87
C GLY A 43 -9.31 10.30 2.00
N ALA A 44 -9.69 9.25 2.75
CA ALA A 44 -8.91 8.02 2.81
C ALA A 44 -9.13 7.15 1.57
N ILE A 45 -8.06 6.62 0.99
CA ILE A 45 -8.14 5.50 0.06
C ILE A 45 -8.45 4.25 0.89
N ASP A 46 -9.61 3.66 0.71
CA ASP A 46 -10.08 2.50 1.47
C ASP A 46 -10.19 1.22 0.63
N HIS A 47 -10.21 1.36 -0.69
CA HIS A 47 -10.22 0.23 -1.60
C HIS A 47 -9.36 0.51 -2.83
N VAL A 48 -8.67 -0.53 -3.32
CA VAL A 48 -7.88 -0.50 -4.56
C VAL A 48 -8.22 -1.74 -5.37
N SER A 49 -8.50 -1.56 -6.64
CA SER A 49 -8.75 -2.63 -7.60
C SER A 49 -7.89 -2.47 -8.84
N VAL A 50 -7.85 -3.51 -9.68
CA VAL A 50 -7.25 -3.46 -11.01
C VAL A 50 -8.35 -3.57 -12.04
N GLU A 51 -8.49 -2.55 -12.88
CA GLU A 51 -9.39 -2.53 -14.02
C GLU A 51 -8.58 -2.23 -15.28
N ASP A 52 -8.71 -3.06 -16.31
CA ASP A 52 -7.96 -2.94 -17.58
C ASP A 52 -6.44 -2.75 -17.37
N GLY A 53 -5.85 -3.50 -16.43
CA GLY A 53 -4.42 -3.42 -16.10
C GLY A 53 -4.01 -2.15 -15.35
N LYS A 54 -4.97 -1.31 -14.92
CA LYS A 54 -4.73 -0.06 -14.20
C LYS A 54 -5.29 -0.12 -12.78
N LEU A 55 -4.55 0.48 -11.86
CA LEU A 55 -5.01 0.68 -10.50
C LEU A 55 -6.14 1.70 -10.48
N LYS A 56 -7.26 1.31 -9.89
CA LYS A 56 -8.38 2.17 -9.59
C LYS A 56 -8.46 2.35 -8.09
N LEU A 57 -8.50 3.58 -7.65
CA LEU A 57 -8.53 3.96 -6.24
C LEU A 57 -9.93 4.42 -5.88
N HIS A 58 -10.50 3.86 -4.84
CA HIS A 58 -11.71 4.37 -4.21
C HIS A 58 -11.31 5.25 -3.02
N VAL A 59 -11.95 6.41 -2.90
CA VAL A 59 -11.69 7.38 -1.84
C VAL A 59 -12.99 7.63 -1.09
N ILE A 60 -12.99 7.46 0.21
CA ILE A 60 -14.17 7.73 1.05
C ILE A 60 -14.61 9.19 0.85
N GLY A 61 -15.86 9.39 0.46
CA GLY A 61 -16.43 10.70 0.21
C GLY A 61 -16.12 11.29 -1.17
N ASP A 62 -15.64 10.47 -2.12
CA ASP A 62 -15.40 10.83 -3.53
C ASP A 62 -14.54 12.09 -3.75
N GLY A 63 -13.71 12.41 -2.76
CA GLY A 63 -12.85 13.60 -2.77
C GLY A 63 -11.43 13.32 -3.24
N ILE A 64 -10.57 14.32 -3.06
CA ILE A 64 -9.13 14.19 -3.32
C ILE A 64 -8.53 13.29 -2.23
N PRO A 65 -7.73 12.26 -2.60
CA PRO A 65 -7.10 11.39 -1.61
C PRO A 65 -6.08 12.17 -0.78
N THR A 66 -6.24 12.10 0.55
CA THR A 66 -5.33 12.71 1.53
C THR A 66 -4.51 11.68 2.30
N GLY A 67 -4.91 10.40 2.22
CA GLY A 67 -4.22 9.31 2.89
C GLY A 67 -4.76 7.95 2.44
N ILE A 68 -4.27 6.90 3.10
CA ILE A 68 -4.71 5.53 2.88
C ILE A 68 -5.03 4.87 4.22
N CYS A 69 -6.15 4.16 4.31
CA CYS A 69 -6.48 3.38 5.48
C CYS A 69 -5.98 1.93 5.36
N GLY A 70 -6.17 1.14 6.40
CA GLY A 70 -5.64 -0.22 6.47
C GLY A 70 -6.15 -1.13 5.35
N SER A 71 -7.45 -1.09 5.02
CA SER A 71 -8.03 -1.87 3.94
C SER A 71 -7.46 -1.48 2.59
N GLY A 72 -7.43 -0.20 2.26
CA GLY A 72 -6.83 0.30 1.02
C GLY A 72 -5.34 -0.07 0.88
N LEU A 73 -4.59 -0.09 1.98
CA LEU A 73 -3.20 -0.52 1.98
C LEU A 73 -3.06 -2.01 1.64
N LEU A 74 -3.90 -2.87 2.20
CA LEU A 74 -3.90 -4.30 1.90
C LEU A 74 -4.25 -4.56 0.44
N ASP A 75 -5.30 -3.93 -0.06
CA ASP A 75 -5.71 -4.04 -1.46
C ASP A 75 -4.60 -3.55 -2.40
N LEU A 76 -3.99 -2.41 -2.08
CA LEU A 76 -2.89 -1.87 -2.87
C LEU A 76 -1.73 -2.87 -2.99
N VAL A 77 -1.31 -3.46 -1.87
CA VAL A 77 -0.22 -4.46 -1.88
C VAL A 77 -0.61 -5.69 -2.70
N ALA A 78 -1.85 -6.18 -2.56
CA ALA A 78 -2.36 -7.31 -3.32
C ALA A 78 -2.35 -6.99 -4.84
N CYS A 79 -2.92 -5.86 -5.25
CA CYS A 79 -2.93 -5.42 -6.65
C CYS A 79 -1.51 -5.27 -7.24
N LEU A 80 -0.59 -4.70 -6.49
CA LEU A 80 0.80 -4.55 -6.95
C LEU A 80 1.55 -5.88 -7.06
N LEU A 81 1.19 -6.88 -6.23
CA LEU A 81 1.69 -8.25 -6.34
C LEU A 81 1.14 -8.94 -7.58
N ASP A 82 -0.16 -8.83 -7.83
CA ASP A 82 -0.84 -9.43 -8.98
C ASP A 82 -0.35 -8.83 -10.30
N LEU A 83 -0.10 -7.55 -10.34
CA LEU A 83 0.51 -6.85 -11.48
C LEU A 83 2.01 -7.18 -11.65
N GLY A 84 2.66 -7.85 -10.70
CA GLY A 84 4.10 -8.11 -10.74
C GLY A 84 4.99 -6.88 -10.52
N ILE A 85 4.41 -5.76 -10.11
CA ILE A 85 5.13 -4.54 -9.71
C ILE A 85 5.91 -4.79 -8.42
N ILE A 86 5.34 -5.57 -7.51
CA ILE A 86 6.01 -6.08 -6.31
C ILE A 86 6.24 -7.59 -6.49
N SER A 87 7.44 -8.06 -6.19
CA SER A 87 7.76 -9.49 -6.18
C SER A 87 7.14 -10.20 -4.96
N LYS A 88 6.99 -11.53 -5.02
CA LYS A 88 6.54 -12.37 -3.90
C LYS A 88 7.41 -12.22 -2.63
N ARG A 89 8.62 -11.67 -2.75
CA ARG A 89 9.50 -11.33 -1.62
C ARG A 89 9.27 -9.90 -1.11
N GLY A 90 8.21 -9.22 -1.56
CA GLY A 90 7.86 -7.87 -1.17
C GLY A 90 8.81 -6.78 -1.69
N ARG A 91 9.54 -7.02 -2.76
CA ARG A 91 10.43 -6.03 -3.38
C ARG A 91 9.70 -5.33 -4.51
N LEU A 92 9.74 -4.00 -4.55
CA LEU A 92 9.35 -3.23 -5.71
C LEU A 92 10.35 -3.51 -6.85
N GLU A 93 9.88 -4.11 -7.91
CA GLU A 93 10.70 -4.44 -9.08
C GLU A 93 10.91 -3.18 -9.93
N LYS A 94 12.08 -3.11 -10.60
CA LYS A 94 12.37 -2.00 -11.51
C LYS A 94 11.53 -2.11 -12.78
N PRO A 95 11.16 -0.99 -13.43
CA PRO A 95 10.35 -0.99 -14.66
C PRO A 95 10.90 -1.90 -15.77
N ALA A 96 12.24 -2.09 -15.83
CA ALA A 96 12.85 -2.99 -16.80
C ALA A 96 12.35 -4.44 -16.72
N LYS A 97 11.79 -4.85 -15.57
CA LYS A 97 11.25 -6.20 -15.36
C LYS A 97 9.73 -6.29 -15.52
N TRP A 98 9.07 -5.17 -15.74
CA TRP A 98 7.62 -5.13 -15.89
C TRP A 98 7.20 -5.50 -17.31
N PRO A 99 5.99 -6.03 -17.52
CA PRO A 99 5.36 -6.10 -18.85
C PRO A 99 5.32 -4.73 -19.52
N ASP A 100 5.36 -4.70 -20.84
CA ASP A 100 5.45 -3.43 -21.60
C ASP A 100 4.25 -2.52 -21.33
N GLU A 101 3.05 -3.07 -21.22
CA GLU A 101 1.83 -2.34 -20.86
C GLU A 101 1.95 -1.62 -19.51
N LEU A 102 2.59 -2.27 -18.53
CA LEU A 102 2.82 -1.65 -17.23
C LEU A 102 3.94 -0.60 -17.26
N LYS A 103 4.94 -0.77 -18.14
CA LYS A 103 5.98 0.25 -18.35
C LYS A 103 5.38 1.53 -18.91
N GLU A 104 4.48 1.42 -19.90
CA GLU A 104 3.78 2.56 -20.48
C GLU A 104 2.91 3.28 -19.45
N THR A 105 2.17 2.50 -18.64
CA THR A 105 1.24 3.06 -17.66
C THR A 105 1.93 3.64 -16.44
N TYR A 106 2.93 2.95 -15.89
CA TYR A 106 3.53 3.25 -14.59
C TYR A 106 5.02 3.60 -14.64
N GLY A 107 5.71 3.40 -15.78
CA GLY A 107 7.15 3.62 -15.87
C GLY A 107 7.55 5.05 -15.53
N VAL A 108 6.78 6.04 -15.96
CA VAL A 108 6.99 7.47 -15.62
C VAL A 108 6.68 7.79 -14.16
N ARG A 109 5.95 6.92 -13.48
CA ARG A 109 5.58 7.05 -12.07
C ARG A 109 6.59 6.37 -11.13
N PHE A 110 7.63 5.74 -11.69
CA PHE A 110 8.68 5.08 -10.93
C PHE A 110 9.86 6.03 -10.72
N ALA A 111 10.25 6.21 -9.48
CA ALA A 111 11.39 7.02 -9.12
C ALA A 111 12.36 6.24 -8.21
N THR A 112 13.64 6.58 -8.28
CA THR A 112 14.66 6.05 -7.35
C THR A 112 15.48 7.21 -6.80
N ARG A 113 15.56 7.30 -5.48
CA ARG A 113 16.39 8.29 -4.77
C ARG A 113 17.08 7.61 -3.60
N ASN A 114 18.40 7.82 -3.46
CA ASN A 114 19.20 7.26 -2.35
C ASN A 114 18.99 5.74 -2.14
N ASN A 115 19.00 4.97 -3.22
CA ASN A 115 18.71 3.53 -3.22
C ASN A 115 17.31 3.15 -2.71
N VAL A 116 16.38 4.08 -2.65
CA VAL A 116 14.97 3.84 -2.37
C VAL A 116 14.20 3.93 -3.67
N SER A 117 13.49 2.86 -4.00
CA SER A 117 12.57 2.84 -5.15
C SER A 117 11.17 3.21 -4.68
N ALA A 118 10.49 4.01 -5.49
CA ALA A 118 9.17 4.53 -5.21
C ALA A 118 8.28 4.44 -6.44
N LEU A 119 6.99 4.19 -6.25
CA LEU A 119 5.96 4.26 -7.27
C LEU A 119 4.93 5.33 -6.88
N LEU A 120 4.67 6.26 -7.79
CA LEU A 120 3.64 7.27 -7.61
C LEU A 120 2.28 6.67 -7.95
N LEU A 121 1.34 6.70 -7.03
CA LEU A 121 -0.01 6.17 -7.23
C LEU A 121 -0.96 7.23 -7.81
N THR A 122 -0.82 8.46 -7.39
CA THR A 122 -1.64 9.58 -7.85
C THR A 122 -0.78 10.84 -8.01
N MET A 123 -1.16 11.70 -8.94
CA MET A 123 -0.53 13.01 -9.16
C MET A 123 -1.58 14.08 -8.93
N THR A 124 -1.81 14.45 -7.70
CA THR A 124 -2.43 15.73 -7.35
C THR A 124 -1.34 16.72 -6.93
N ILE A 125 -1.58 18.01 -7.07
CA ILE A 125 -0.58 19.08 -6.92
C ILE A 125 0.11 19.04 -5.54
N GLU A 126 -0.47 18.40 -4.55
CA GLU A 126 0.03 18.41 -3.16
C GLU A 126 0.32 17.03 -2.57
N THR A 127 -0.10 15.93 -3.21
CA THR A 127 0.00 14.62 -2.58
C THR A 127 0.56 13.58 -3.53
N VAL A 128 1.75 13.09 -3.22
CA VAL A 128 2.43 12.00 -3.93
C VAL A 128 2.48 10.81 -3.01
N PHE A 129 1.81 9.72 -3.38
CA PHE A 129 1.91 8.47 -2.65
C PHE A 129 3.06 7.65 -3.19
N ILE A 130 4.01 7.36 -2.34
CA ILE A 130 5.25 6.67 -2.70
C ILE A 130 5.41 5.42 -1.87
N PHE A 131 5.69 4.33 -2.53
CA PHE A 131 5.87 3.05 -1.91
C PHE A 131 7.31 2.55 -1.99
N LEU A 132 7.91 2.24 -0.85
CA LEU A 132 8.88 1.23 -0.49
C LEU A 132 10.34 1.56 -0.29
N ARG A 133 10.83 1.04 0.82
CA ARG A 133 12.24 0.85 1.11
C ARG A 133 12.54 -0.61 1.48
N LYS A 134 13.63 -1.15 0.93
CA LYS A 134 14.30 -2.33 1.48
C LYS A 134 15.06 -1.94 2.75
N ILE A 135 14.71 -2.51 3.90
CA ILE A 135 15.55 -2.49 5.10
C ILE A 135 15.93 -3.94 5.37
N SER A 136 17.24 -4.24 5.28
CA SER A 136 17.89 -5.47 5.76
C SER A 136 17.02 -6.75 5.72
N GLY A 137 16.62 -7.18 4.52
CA GLY A 137 16.10 -8.52 4.30
C GLY A 137 14.69 -8.82 4.80
N ARG A 138 14.01 -7.94 5.51
CA ARG A 138 12.64 -8.13 5.99
C ARG A 138 11.70 -7.08 5.41
N PHE A 139 10.50 -7.52 5.05
CA PHE A 139 9.39 -6.67 4.67
C PHE A 139 8.95 -5.87 5.89
N SER A 140 9.05 -4.57 5.84
CA SER A 140 8.49 -3.70 6.87
C SER A 140 7.50 -2.75 6.22
N LEU A 141 6.22 -3.02 6.40
CA LEU A 141 5.12 -2.10 6.10
C LEU A 141 5.22 -0.77 6.86
N GLN A 142 6.14 -0.68 7.82
CA GLN A 142 6.29 0.46 8.72
C GLN A 142 6.87 1.72 8.06
N ARG A 143 7.26 1.68 6.78
CA ARG A 143 7.74 2.85 6.06
C ARG A 143 7.12 3.00 4.68
N LEU A 144 5.83 3.13 4.66
CA LEU A 144 5.15 3.84 3.58
C LEU A 144 5.45 5.32 3.80
N LEU A 145 6.32 5.90 2.98
CA LEU A 145 6.67 7.32 3.09
C LEU A 145 5.83 8.09 2.08
N LEU A 146 5.02 9.02 2.55
CA LEU A 146 4.61 10.16 1.75
C LEU A 146 5.76 11.15 1.72
N LEU A 147 6.16 11.51 0.53
CA LEU A 147 7.03 12.65 0.32
C LEU A 147 6.33 13.58 -0.67
N PRO A 148 6.38 14.91 -0.45
CA PRO A 148 5.84 15.87 -1.40
C PRO A 148 6.47 15.65 -2.79
N ALA A 149 5.70 15.91 -3.85
CA ALA A 149 6.15 15.78 -5.24
C ALA A 149 7.46 16.54 -5.51
N SER A 150 7.68 17.64 -4.78
CA SER A 150 8.90 18.45 -4.82
C SER A 150 10.18 17.67 -4.47
N ASN A 151 10.06 16.54 -3.77
CA ASN A 151 11.21 15.71 -3.39
C ASN A 151 11.64 14.73 -4.48
N PHE A 152 10.90 14.64 -5.59
CA PHE A 152 11.21 13.75 -6.71
C PHE A 152 11.21 14.53 -8.02
N SER A 153 12.31 14.43 -8.75
CA SER A 153 12.39 14.87 -10.14
C SER A 153 11.67 13.81 -10.99
N VAL A 154 10.40 14.02 -11.29
CA VAL A 154 9.68 13.25 -12.30
C VAL A 154 10.16 13.77 -13.65
N ARG A 155 10.82 12.93 -14.42
CA ARG A 155 11.14 13.28 -15.83
C ARG A 155 9.81 13.43 -16.57
N LYS A 156 9.59 14.62 -17.12
CA LYS A 156 8.51 14.87 -18.09
C LYS A 156 8.79 14.11 -19.37
#